data_093a8f33af497443fe9882906371d022
#
_entry.id   093a8f33af497443fe9882906371d022
#
_cell.length_a   1.000
_cell.length_b   1.000
_cell.length_c   1.000
_cell.angle_alpha   90.00
_cell.angle_beta   90.00
_cell.angle_gamma   90.00
#
_symmetry.space_group_name_H-M   'P 1'
#
loop_
_entity.id
_entity.type
_entity.pdbx_description
1 polymer ?
#
loop_
_entity_poly.entity_id
_entity_poly.type
_entity_poly.pdbx_seq_one_letter_code
_entity_poly.pdbx_strand_id
1 'polypeptide(L)'
;MTEDVAPANPTLQATAHQDAAVDPVRVIHGVTVFIAADQPTVVAEQNALDLLGESWQSQAEVLVVPASRLDGRFFDLTTGLAGAVLQKFVNYRMQVAIVGDIAEYLATSNALRAFVIESNRGQQVWFLDDLDQLANRLALRG
;
A
#
# COMPACT_ATOMS: atom_id res chain seq x y z
N MET A 1 40.11 -1.45 -15.47
CA MET A 1 39.80 -1.41 -15.36
C MET A 1 39.23 -1.48 -15.40
N THR A 2 39.17 -1.38 -15.34
CA THR A 2 38.56 -1.49 -15.16
C THR A 2 37.79 -1.63 -15.00
N GLU A 3 37.52 -1.65 -14.81
CA GLU A 3 36.93 -1.83 -14.50
C GLU A 3 36.16 -1.82 -14.26
N ASP A 4 36.37 -1.88 -14.24
CA ASP A 4 35.72 -1.97 -13.83
C ASP A 4 34.96 -1.80 -13.63
N VAL A 5 35.23 -1.67 -13.71
CA VAL A 5 34.57 -1.53 -13.33
C VAL A 5 33.80 -1.40 -13.13
N ALA A 6 33.74 -1.30 -13.00
CA ALA A 6 33.06 -1.26 -12.64
C ALA A 6 32.35 -1.21 -12.43
N PRO A 7 32.48 -1.25 -12.34
CA PRO A 7 31.75 -1.27 -11.84
C PRO A 7 31.12 -1.33 -11.56
N ALA A 8 31.22 -1.41 -11.35
CA ALA A 8 30.71 -1.48 -10.88
C ALA A 8 30.11 -1.54 -10.54
N ASN A 9 30.21 -1.68 -10.46
CA ASN A 9 29.71 -1.79 -9.98
C ASN A 9 29.02 -1.86 -9.68
N PRO A 10 29.15 -1.89 -9.54
CA PRO A 10 28.47 -2.07 -9.08
C PRO A 10 27.87 -2.22 -8.69
N THR A 11 27.97 -2.35 -8.49
CA THR A 11 27.51 -2.46 -7.99
C THR A 11 26.90 -2.49 -7.55
N LEU A 12 27.08 -2.62 -7.49
CA LEU A 12 26.62 -2.68 -7.04
C LEU A 12 25.97 -2.77 -6.64
N GLN A 13 25.97 -2.97 -6.49
CA GLN A 13 25.41 -3.08 -6.12
C GLN A 13 24.70 -3.33 -5.61
N ALA A 14 24.78 -3.46 -5.46
CA ALA A 14 24.10 -3.68 -5.01
C ALA A 14 23.42 -3.96 -4.52
N THR A 15 23.37 -4.11 -4.33
CA THR A 15 22.72 -4.21 -3.86
C THR A 15 22.09 -4.41 -3.44
N ALA A 16 21.94 -4.60 -3.31
CA ALA A 16 21.23 -4.73 -3.02
C ALA A 16 20.63 -4.89 -2.70
N HIS A 17 20.59 -5.05 -2.59
CA HIS A 17 19.94 -5.06 -2.48
C HIS A 17 19.12 -5.03 -2.45
N GLN A 18 18.98 -5.43 -2.21
CA GLN A 18 18.21 -5.31 -2.48
C GLN A 18 17.24 -5.07 -2.32
N ASP A 19 17.02 -5.77 -1.82
CA ASP A 19 15.86 -5.38 -1.76
C ASP A 19 15.55 -4.15 -2.09
N ALA A 20 15.97 -3.57 -1.65
CA ALA A 20 15.99 -2.21 -2.00
C ALA A 20 15.88 -1.97 -3.46
N ALA A 21 16.28 -2.86 -4.21
CA ALA A 21 16.21 -2.74 -5.65
C ALA A 21 14.78 -2.87 -6.18
N VAL A 22 13.81 -3.11 -5.31
CA VAL A 22 12.43 -3.26 -5.77
C VAL A 22 11.85 -1.89 -6.12
N ASP A 23 11.41 -1.76 -7.36
CA ASP A 23 10.73 -0.55 -7.81
C ASP A 23 9.35 -0.49 -7.17
N PRO A 24 9.00 0.59 -6.46
CA PRO A 24 7.68 0.70 -5.84
C PRO A 24 6.55 0.90 -6.84
N VAL A 25 6.88 1.26 -8.07
CA VAL A 25 5.86 1.52 -9.10
C VAL A 25 5.71 0.31 -10.00
N ARG A 26 4.47 -0.14 -10.17
CA ARG A 26 4.15 -1.24 -11.08
C ARG A 26 2.95 -0.88 -11.93
N VAL A 27 2.88 -1.45 -13.11
CA VAL A 27 1.69 -1.34 -13.95
C VAL A 27 1.02 -2.70 -13.96
N ILE A 28 -0.22 -2.75 -13.47
CA ILE A 28 -1.00 -3.99 -13.37
C ILE A 28 -2.28 -3.78 -14.17
N HIS A 29 -2.46 -4.56 -15.22
CA HIS A 29 -3.61 -4.45 -16.13
C HIS A 29 -3.86 -3.02 -16.58
N GLY A 30 -2.76 -2.32 -16.92
CA GLY A 30 -2.85 -0.95 -17.42
C GLY A 30 -3.00 0.11 -16.33
N VAL A 31 -3.03 -0.29 -15.07
CA VAL A 31 -3.21 0.63 -13.94
C VAL A 31 -1.86 0.84 -13.25
N THR A 32 -1.46 2.10 -13.08
CA THR A 32 -0.22 2.43 -12.38
C THR A 32 -0.45 2.34 -10.89
N VAL A 33 0.34 1.51 -10.23
CA VAL A 33 0.21 1.20 -8.81
C VAL A 33 1.50 1.59 -8.09
N PHE A 34 1.38 2.35 -7.00
CA PHE A 34 2.51 2.66 -6.13
C PHE A 34 2.41 1.80 -4.89
N ILE A 35 3.45 1.02 -4.60
CA ILE A 35 3.47 0.11 -3.44
C ILE A 35 4.37 0.73 -2.37
N ALA A 36 3.77 1.13 -1.25
CA ALA A 36 4.54 1.67 -0.13
C ALA A 36 5.46 0.60 0.42
N ALA A 37 6.66 1.00 0.80
CA ALA A 37 7.65 0.07 1.33
C ALA A 37 7.15 -0.56 2.63
N ASP A 38 7.49 -1.83 2.84
CA ASP A 38 7.20 -2.52 4.09
C ASP A 38 8.28 -2.15 5.10
N GLN A 39 8.04 -1.10 5.85
CA GLN A 39 8.96 -0.54 6.82
C GLN A 39 8.35 -0.60 8.21
N PRO A 40 9.16 -0.56 9.28
CA PRO A 40 8.61 -0.57 10.62
C PRO A 40 7.87 0.71 11.01
N THR A 41 7.98 1.75 10.20
CA THR A 41 7.30 3.01 10.48
C THR A 41 5.79 2.87 10.31
N VAL A 42 5.07 3.19 11.35
CA VAL A 42 3.61 3.08 11.36
C VAL A 42 3.00 4.23 10.57
N VAL A 43 1.98 3.91 9.76
CA VAL A 43 1.26 4.93 9.01
C VAL A 43 0.26 5.62 9.94
N ALA A 44 0.46 6.91 10.13
CA ALA A 44 -0.47 7.78 10.85
C ALA A 44 -1.01 8.81 9.87
N GLU A 45 -1.87 9.70 10.36
CA GLU A 45 -2.51 10.69 9.49
C GLU A 45 -1.49 11.53 8.71
N GLN A 46 -0.42 11.95 9.38
CA GLN A 46 0.61 12.76 8.73
C GLN A 46 1.38 11.98 7.68
N ASN A 47 1.67 10.70 7.96
CA ASN A 47 2.36 9.84 6.98
C ASN A 47 1.52 9.61 5.74
N ALA A 48 0.20 9.66 5.88
CA ALA A 48 -0.70 9.49 4.73
C ALA A 48 -0.44 10.55 3.68
N LEU A 49 -0.19 11.79 4.10
CA LEU A 49 0.11 12.88 3.16
C LEU A 49 1.41 12.64 2.42
N ASP A 50 2.42 12.10 3.11
CA ASP A 50 3.70 11.76 2.47
C ASP A 50 3.51 10.69 1.41
N LEU A 51 2.74 9.65 1.73
CA LEU A 51 2.46 8.58 0.79
C LEU A 51 1.67 9.08 -0.42
N LEU A 52 0.73 9.99 -0.18
CA LEU A 52 -0.01 10.61 -1.28
C LEU A 52 0.93 11.36 -2.22
N GLY A 53 1.87 12.12 -1.65
CA GLY A 53 2.83 12.87 -2.45
C GLY A 53 3.68 11.96 -3.31
N GLU A 54 4.17 10.87 -2.74
CA GLU A 54 4.98 9.90 -3.48
C GLU A 54 4.17 9.23 -4.59
N SER A 55 2.91 8.92 -4.30
CA SER A 55 2.02 8.30 -5.28
C SER A 55 1.77 9.23 -6.46
N TRP A 56 1.55 10.52 -6.17
CA TRP A 56 1.31 11.51 -7.22
C TRP A 56 2.55 11.72 -8.08
N GLN A 57 3.74 11.76 -7.47
CA GLN A 57 4.97 11.89 -8.23
C GLN A 57 5.15 10.73 -9.19
N SER A 58 4.65 9.56 -8.80
CA SER A 58 4.71 8.35 -9.63
C SER A 58 3.55 8.27 -10.61
N GLN A 59 2.62 9.22 -10.57
CA GLN A 59 1.40 9.23 -11.39
C GLN A 59 0.55 7.99 -11.15
N ALA A 60 0.55 7.50 -9.92
CA ALA A 60 -0.17 6.29 -9.56
C ALA A 60 -1.66 6.55 -9.44
N GLU A 61 -2.45 5.57 -9.84
CA GLU A 61 -3.91 5.57 -9.66
C GLU A 61 -4.30 4.81 -8.40
N VAL A 62 -3.46 3.89 -7.95
CA VAL A 62 -3.71 3.07 -6.77
C VAL A 62 -2.49 3.10 -5.88
N LEU A 63 -2.72 3.34 -4.59
CA LEU A 63 -1.69 3.25 -3.56
C LEU A 63 -1.90 1.96 -2.78
N VAL A 64 -0.87 1.12 -2.73
CA VAL A 64 -0.88 -0.09 -1.90
C VAL A 64 -0.17 0.18 -0.60
N VAL A 65 -0.85 -0.07 0.52
CA VAL A 65 -0.26 0.06 1.85
C VAL A 65 -0.22 -1.33 2.48
N PRO A 66 0.97 -1.85 2.79
CA PRO A 66 1.05 -3.12 3.49
C PRO A 66 0.35 -3.03 4.85
N ALA A 67 -0.46 -4.03 5.18
CA ALA A 67 -1.17 -4.03 6.46
C ALA A 67 -0.19 -3.97 7.64
N SER A 68 1.01 -4.51 7.47
CA SER A 68 2.05 -4.49 8.50
C SER A 68 2.51 -3.08 8.87
N ARG A 69 2.27 -2.10 8.00
CA ARG A 69 2.60 -0.71 8.30
C ARG A 69 1.55 0.00 9.12
N LEU A 70 0.41 -0.65 9.35
CA LEU A 70 -0.69 -0.04 10.08
C LEU A 70 -0.64 -0.49 11.54
N ASP A 71 -0.76 0.48 12.44
CA ASP A 71 -0.83 0.23 13.88
C ASP A 71 -2.13 -0.52 14.19
N GLY A 72 -2.10 -1.33 15.25
CA GLY A 72 -3.31 -2.01 15.73
C GLY A 72 -4.46 -1.05 15.97
N ARG A 73 -4.17 0.20 16.35
CA ARG A 73 -5.19 1.23 16.54
C ARG A 73 -5.96 1.55 15.27
N PHE A 74 -5.34 1.35 14.10
CA PHE A 74 -6.02 1.55 12.84
C PHE A 74 -7.20 0.57 12.72
N PHE A 75 -6.99 -0.67 13.17
CA PHE A 75 -8.02 -1.70 13.07
C PHE A 75 -9.02 -1.66 14.21
N ASP A 76 -8.79 -0.83 15.22
CA ASP A 76 -9.77 -0.55 16.27
C ASP A 76 -10.53 0.70 15.86
N LEU A 77 -11.74 0.52 15.33
CA LEU A 77 -12.49 1.62 14.76
C LEU A 77 -12.89 2.68 15.80
N THR A 78 -12.88 2.32 17.07
CA THR A 78 -13.23 3.29 18.13
C THR A 78 -12.16 4.38 18.28
N THR A 79 -10.95 4.15 17.81
CA THR A 79 -9.87 5.16 17.90
C THR A 79 -10.04 6.30 16.90
N GLY A 80 -10.77 6.06 15.81
CA GLY A 80 -10.91 7.03 14.74
C GLY A 80 -9.73 7.10 13.79
N LEU A 81 -8.67 6.33 14.04
CA LEU A 81 -7.46 6.43 13.21
C LEU A 81 -7.70 6.00 11.77
N ALA A 82 -8.43 4.90 11.57
CA ALA A 82 -8.73 4.44 10.19
C ALA A 82 -9.51 5.52 9.44
N GLY A 83 -10.51 6.10 10.08
CA GLY A 83 -11.29 7.17 9.45
C GLY A 83 -10.42 8.34 9.06
N ALA A 84 -9.55 8.78 9.97
CA ALA A 84 -8.69 9.93 9.71
C ALA A 84 -7.71 9.67 8.56
N VAL A 85 -7.07 8.50 8.56
CA VAL A 85 -6.09 8.14 7.53
C VAL A 85 -6.77 7.95 6.18
N LEU A 86 -7.84 7.15 6.16
CA LEU A 86 -8.51 6.82 4.89
C LEU A 86 -9.20 8.05 4.30
N GLN A 87 -9.70 8.95 5.14
CA GLN A 87 -10.33 10.17 4.64
C GLN A 87 -9.34 11.04 3.87
N LYS A 88 -8.07 11.04 4.26
CA LYS A 88 -7.04 11.77 3.49
C LYS A 88 -6.95 11.25 2.07
N PHE A 89 -6.88 9.92 1.93
CA PHE A 89 -6.78 9.32 0.60
C PHE A 89 -8.03 9.60 -0.23
N VAL A 90 -9.20 9.45 0.37
CA VAL A 90 -10.47 9.69 -0.32
C VAL A 90 -10.59 11.14 -0.76
N ASN A 91 -10.22 12.08 0.11
CA ASN A 91 -10.31 13.51 -0.21
C ASN A 91 -9.45 13.87 -1.42
N TYR A 92 -8.34 13.18 -1.60
CA TYR A 92 -7.44 13.44 -2.74
C TYR A 92 -7.68 12.46 -3.88
N ARG A 93 -8.77 11.70 -3.81
CA ARG A 93 -9.21 10.79 -4.88
C ARG A 93 -8.19 9.72 -5.21
N MET A 94 -7.40 9.31 -4.21
CA MET A 94 -6.45 8.21 -4.37
C MET A 94 -7.14 6.93 -3.97
N GLN A 95 -7.18 5.96 -4.89
CA GLN A 95 -7.65 4.62 -4.55
C GLN A 95 -6.59 3.92 -3.72
N VAL A 96 -6.98 3.26 -2.64
CA VAL A 96 -6.06 2.61 -1.70
C VAL A 96 -6.39 1.15 -1.57
N ALA A 97 -5.37 0.30 -1.63
CA ALA A 97 -5.51 -1.12 -1.33
C ALA A 97 -4.63 -1.43 -0.12
N ILE A 98 -5.25 -1.88 0.96
CA ILE A 98 -4.53 -2.34 2.15
C ILE A 98 -4.33 -3.84 1.97
N VAL A 99 -3.08 -4.26 1.89
CA VAL A 99 -2.73 -5.62 1.48
C VAL A 99 -2.01 -6.31 2.62
N GLY A 100 -2.52 -7.45 3.03
CA GLY A 100 -1.92 -8.28 4.07
C GLY A 100 -2.95 -9.00 4.90
N ASP A 101 -2.46 -9.85 5.79
CA ASP A 101 -3.31 -10.68 6.64
C ASP A 101 -3.78 -9.88 7.85
N ILE A 102 -5.07 -9.65 7.95
CA ILE A 102 -5.68 -8.94 9.08
C ILE A 102 -6.67 -9.86 9.83
N ALA A 103 -6.52 -11.16 9.66
CA ALA A 103 -7.48 -12.13 10.22
C ALA A 103 -7.65 -11.98 11.72
N GLU A 104 -6.57 -11.70 12.46
CA GLU A 104 -6.64 -11.56 13.92
C GLU A 104 -7.56 -10.41 14.32
N TYR A 105 -7.47 -9.31 13.60
CA TYR A 105 -8.31 -8.15 13.90
C TYR A 105 -9.76 -8.41 13.53
N LEU A 106 -9.98 -9.11 12.42
CA LEU A 106 -11.33 -9.45 11.99
C LEU A 106 -12.01 -10.41 12.95
N ALA A 107 -11.23 -11.31 13.56
CA ALA A 107 -11.78 -12.33 14.45
C ALA A 107 -12.44 -11.73 15.68
N THR A 108 -12.00 -10.56 16.12
CA THR A 108 -12.43 -9.97 17.38
C THR A 108 -13.31 -8.74 17.23
N SER A 109 -13.63 -8.32 16.00
CA SER A 109 -14.39 -7.09 15.80
C SER A 109 -15.44 -7.24 14.71
N ASN A 110 -16.71 -7.30 15.11
CA ASN A 110 -17.82 -7.28 14.16
C ASN A 110 -17.86 -5.99 13.37
N ALA A 111 -17.55 -4.87 14.03
CA ALA A 111 -17.54 -3.57 13.36
C ALA A 111 -16.50 -3.52 12.25
N LEU A 112 -15.31 -4.06 12.52
CA LEU A 112 -14.27 -4.08 11.51
C LEU A 112 -14.66 -4.98 10.35
N ARG A 113 -15.25 -6.14 10.61
CA ARG A 113 -15.71 -7.02 9.53
C ARG A 113 -16.71 -6.32 8.62
N ALA A 114 -17.66 -5.61 9.22
CA ALA A 114 -18.66 -4.88 8.44
C ALA A 114 -17.99 -3.76 7.62
N PHE A 115 -17.04 -3.07 8.22
CA PHE A 115 -16.32 -1.99 7.55
C PHE A 115 -15.54 -2.51 6.35
N VAL A 116 -14.84 -3.63 6.51
CA VAL A 116 -14.06 -4.24 5.42
C VAL A 116 -14.98 -4.69 4.28
N ILE A 117 -16.09 -5.34 4.62
CA ILE A 117 -17.04 -5.79 3.60
C ILE A 117 -17.58 -4.60 2.81
N GLU A 118 -17.97 -3.55 3.51
CA GLU A 118 -18.52 -2.37 2.86
C GLU A 118 -17.47 -1.66 1.99
N SER A 119 -16.24 -1.55 2.50
CA SER A 119 -15.15 -0.93 1.74
C SER A 119 -14.88 -1.69 0.45
N ASN A 120 -14.87 -3.02 0.54
CA ASN A 120 -14.56 -3.88 -0.62
C ASN A 120 -15.65 -3.85 -1.70
N ARG A 121 -16.85 -3.41 -1.36
CA ARG A 121 -17.92 -3.24 -2.35
C ARG A 121 -17.71 -1.99 -3.19
N GLY A 122 -16.98 -1.01 -2.67
CA GLY A 122 -16.74 0.26 -3.35
C GLY A 122 -15.49 0.22 -4.20
N GLN A 123 -15.08 1.42 -4.63
CA GLN A 123 -13.93 1.60 -5.50
C GLN A 123 -12.84 2.47 -4.87
N GLN A 124 -12.97 2.84 -3.61
CA GLN A 124 -12.04 3.78 -2.98
C GLN A 124 -11.03 3.10 -2.10
N VAL A 125 -11.47 2.15 -1.27
CA VAL A 125 -10.59 1.46 -0.32
C VAL A 125 -10.89 -0.03 -0.40
N TRP A 126 -9.85 -0.80 -0.64
CA TRP A 126 -9.94 -2.27 -0.66
C TRP A 126 -9.05 -2.85 0.42
N PHE A 127 -9.51 -3.94 1.05
CA PHE A 127 -8.73 -4.75 1.98
C PHE A 127 -8.54 -6.12 1.35
N LEU A 128 -7.31 -6.45 0.97
CA LEU A 128 -7.00 -7.63 0.19
C LEU A 128 -5.89 -8.42 0.87
N ASP A 129 -5.85 -9.74 0.66
CA ASP A 129 -4.85 -10.57 1.31
C ASP A 129 -3.47 -10.43 0.68
N ASP A 130 -3.44 -10.24 -0.64
CA ASP A 130 -2.17 -10.19 -1.37
C ASP A 130 -2.33 -9.41 -2.67
N LEU A 131 -1.21 -9.23 -3.37
CA LEU A 131 -1.19 -8.48 -4.63
C LEU A 131 -1.90 -9.23 -5.75
N ASP A 132 -2.00 -10.55 -5.68
CA ASP A 132 -2.74 -11.31 -6.69
C ASP A 132 -4.21 -10.95 -6.65
N GLN A 133 -4.77 -10.77 -5.46
CA GLN A 133 -6.16 -10.32 -5.33
C GLN A 133 -6.33 -8.92 -5.92
N LEU A 134 -5.36 -8.04 -5.71
CA LEU A 134 -5.40 -6.72 -6.31
C LEU A 134 -5.39 -6.82 -7.83
N ALA A 135 -4.52 -7.63 -8.39
CA ALA A 135 -4.43 -7.81 -9.83
C ALA A 135 -5.76 -8.32 -10.39
N ASN A 136 -6.39 -9.28 -9.70
CA ASN A 136 -7.68 -9.80 -10.13
C ASN A 136 -8.75 -8.72 -10.15
N ARG A 137 -8.79 -7.87 -9.14
CA ARG A 137 -9.77 -6.78 -9.09
C ARG A 137 -9.53 -5.74 -10.17
N LEU A 138 -8.27 -5.41 -10.43
CA LEU A 138 -7.95 -4.45 -11.48
C LEU A 138 -8.25 -4.99 -12.87
N ALA A 139 -8.12 -6.31 -13.06
CA ALA A 139 -8.50 -6.93 -14.32
C ALA A 139 -9.99 -6.75 -14.61
N LEU A 140 -10.81 -6.78 -13.56
CA LEU A 140 -12.27 -6.63 -13.70
C LEU A 140 -12.68 -5.18 -13.96
N ARG A 141 -11.82 -4.21 -13.65
CA ARG A 141 -12.10 -2.79 -13.88
C ARG A 141 -12.14 -2.45 -15.35
N GLY A 142 -11.25 -3.12 -16.07
CA GLY A 142 -11.08 -2.81 -17.47
C GLY A 142 -12.22 -3.25 -18.30
#